data_c21c2a380f5471e8afd30ec43516dd9e
#
_entry.id   c21c2a380f5471e8afd30ec43516dd9e
#
_cell.length_a   1.000
_cell.length_b   1.000
_cell.length_c   1.000
_cell.angle_alpha   90.00
_cell.angle_beta   90.00
_cell.angle_gamma   90.00
#
_symmetry.space_group_name_H-M   'P 1'
#
loop_
_entity.id
_entity.type
_entity.pdbx_description
1 polymer ?
#
loop_
_entity_poly.entity_id
_entity_poly.type
_entity_poly.pdbx_seq_one_letter_code
_entity_poly.pdbx_strand_id
1 'polypeptide(L)'
;MSIKPGSIVDNQILKQDLNAIYASGWFSGVKINSQNGPLGVRLIVNVIPNPILKKVELNSTNSIVSDQYVDDVFKNYYGTTLNLNEFQNKIETIKKRYESEGYSLARIKGPDRINENGIVTLNVTEGVVSDVQLRFLGTDGESSIDGEPRKGKTKDWVIKRELKTQPGSIFNRKILEADIRRLYATSLFDDVKVSLGPDSSNPGRVIIFLDLSEQRTGSLTGGLGYSNSSGIFASLGLQETNALGRAWSTNLNLNFGEYSTTYNLSLIHI
;
A
#
# COMPACT_ATOMS: atom_id res chain seq x y z
N MET A 1 42.25 1.96 6.82
CA MET A 1 42.98 0.71 7.11
C MET A 1 43.48 0.75 8.52
N SER A 2 43.27 -0.34 9.26
CA SER A 2 43.74 -0.49 10.66
C SER A 2 45.19 -0.95 10.72
N ILE A 3 45.65 -1.67 9.67
CA ILE A 3 47.03 -2.12 9.54
C ILE A 3 47.94 -0.93 9.18
N LYS A 4 48.98 -0.70 10.02
CA LYS A 4 49.98 0.35 9.84
C LYS A 4 51.34 -0.26 9.52
N PRO A 5 52.28 0.48 8.90
CA PRO A 5 53.64 0.03 8.74
C PRO A 5 54.28 -0.37 10.06
N GLY A 6 54.90 -1.56 10.13
CA GLY A 6 55.53 -2.10 11.35
C GLY A 6 54.59 -2.92 12.26
N SER A 7 53.29 -3.02 11.96
CA SER A 7 52.36 -3.89 12.69
C SER A 7 52.48 -5.35 12.24
N ILE A 8 52.12 -6.29 13.12
CA ILE A 8 51.98 -7.70 12.77
C ILE A 8 50.70 -7.87 11.91
N VAL A 9 50.84 -8.55 10.78
CA VAL A 9 49.73 -8.80 9.88
C VAL A 9 48.89 -9.95 10.42
N ASP A 10 47.64 -9.64 10.81
CA ASP A 10 46.64 -10.61 11.20
C ASP A 10 45.59 -10.73 10.08
N ASN A 11 45.23 -11.96 9.71
CA ASN A 11 44.21 -12.26 8.70
C ASN A 11 42.83 -11.72 9.09
N GLN A 12 42.52 -11.60 10.37
CA GLN A 12 41.24 -11.05 10.82
C GLN A 12 41.18 -9.54 10.58
N ILE A 13 42.26 -8.82 10.89
CA ILE A 13 42.38 -7.39 10.65
C ILE A 13 42.42 -7.09 9.15
N LEU A 14 43.06 -7.93 8.32
CA LEU A 14 43.04 -7.82 6.87
C LEU A 14 41.62 -7.93 6.30
N LYS A 15 40.84 -8.89 6.78
CA LYS A 15 39.42 -9.02 6.38
C LYS A 15 38.59 -7.82 6.81
N GLN A 16 38.82 -7.28 8.00
CA GLN A 16 38.12 -6.07 8.48
C GLN A 16 38.48 -4.85 7.63
N ASP A 17 39.76 -4.65 7.30
CA ASP A 17 40.21 -3.56 6.43
C ASP A 17 39.66 -3.69 5.01
N LEU A 18 39.62 -4.91 4.44
CA LEU A 18 39.03 -5.19 3.14
C LEU A 18 37.50 -4.87 3.13
N ASN A 19 36.80 -5.31 4.16
CA ASN A 19 35.38 -5.01 4.33
C ASN A 19 35.13 -3.50 4.50
N ALA A 20 35.99 -2.79 5.23
CA ALA A 20 35.89 -1.34 5.40
C ALA A 20 36.03 -0.59 4.05
N ILE A 21 36.97 -1.05 3.18
CA ILE A 21 37.16 -0.47 1.86
C ILE A 21 35.94 -0.72 0.97
N TYR A 22 35.38 -1.95 0.97
CA TYR A 22 34.13 -2.25 0.27
C TYR A 22 32.96 -1.43 0.79
N ALA A 23 32.82 -1.36 2.11
CA ALA A 23 31.76 -0.61 2.76
C ALA A 23 31.80 0.90 2.48
N SER A 24 32.93 1.43 2.00
CA SER A 24 33.03 2.83 1.55
C SER A 24 32.15 3.14 0.34
N GLY A 25 31.77 2.11 -0.44
CA GLY A 25 30.89 2.22 -1.60
C GLY A 25 31.57 2.73 -2.88
N TRP A 26 32.86 3.01 -2.90
CA TRP A 26 33.59 3.57 -4.06
C TRP A 26 34.13 2.53 -5.05
N PHE A 27 34.23 1.26 -4.61
CA PHE A 27 34.96 0.24 -5.34
C PHE A 27 34.10 -0.96 -5.70
N SER A 28 34.20 -1.40 -6.95
CA SER A 28 33.58 -2.63 -7.46
C SER A 28 34.42 -3.88 -7.17
N GLY A 29 35.71 -3.70 -6.91
CA GLY A 29 36.62 -4.78 -6.56
C GLY A 29 37.74 -4.31 -5.66
N VAL A 30 38.09 -5.12 -4.65
CA VAL A 30 39.22 -4.91 -3.77
C VAL A 30 39.97 -6.23 -3.58
N LYS A 31 41.27 -6.24 -3.80
CA LYS A 31 42.14 -7.40 -3.54
C LYS A 31 43.38 -6.94 -2.76
N ILE A 32 43.72 -7.68 -1.73
CA ILE A 32 44.94 -7.47 -0.98
C ILE A 32 45.91 -8.62 -1.33
N ASN A 33 47.04 -8.29 -1.89
CA ASN A 33 48.15 -9.22 -2.17
C ASN A 33 49.26 -9.00 -1.17
N SER A 34 49.90 -10.06 -0.74
CA SER A 34 51.10 -10.00 0.13
C SER A 34 52.33 -10.37 -0.69
N GLN A 35 53.39 -9.65 -0.49
CA GLN A 35 54.70 -9.91 -1.13
C GLN A 35 55.80 -9.89 -0.03
N ASN A 36 56.57 -10.97 0.06
CA ASN A 36 57.66 -11.02 1.01
C ASN A 36 58.82 -10.11 0.54
N GLY A 37 59.38 -9.34 1.45
CA GLY A 37 60.53 -8.45 1.22
C GLY A 37 61.55 -8.54 2.34
N PRO A 38 62.73 -7.93 2.17
CA PRO A 38 63.81 -8.01 3.15
C PRO A 38 63.51 -7.35 4.51
N LEU A 39 62.49 -6.48 4.58
CA LEU A 39 62.03 -5.77 5.79
C LEU A 39 60.70 -6.29 6.33
N GLY A 40 60.22 -7.43 5.82
CA GLY A 40 58.91 -8.00 6.21
C GLY A 40 57.94 -8.15 5.03
N VAL A 41 56.66 -8.30 5.33
CA VAL A 41 55.62 -8.51 4.32
C VAL A 41 55.11 -7.16 3.82
N ARG A 42 55.16 -6.92 2.51
CA ARG A 42 54.56 -5.79 1.85
C ARG A 42 53.13 -6.16 1.46
N LEU A 43 52.13 -5.41 1.91
CA LEU A 43 50.74 -5.53 1.50
C LEU A 43 50.47 -4.55 0.36
N ILE A 44 49.92 -5.08 -0.74
CA ILE A 44 49.52 -4.31 -1.93
C ILE A 44 47.99 -4.40 -2.03
N VAL A 45 47.33 -3.27 -1.88
CA VAL A 45 45.85 -3.17 -2.01
C VAL A 45 45.53 -2.73 -3.45
N ASN A 46 44.99 -3.62 -4.22
CA ASN A 46 44.51 -3.32 -5.57
C ASN A 46 43.00 -3.05 -5.49
N VAL A 47 42.60 -1.87 -5.95
CA VAL A 47 41.20 -1.44 -5.97
C VAL A 47 40.74 -1.20 -7.40
N ILE A 48 39.51 -1.59 -7.69
CA ILE A 48 38.84 -1.30 -8.95
C ILE A 48 37.73 -0.31 -8.62
N PRO A 49 37.81 0.96 -9.05
CA PRO A 49 36.78 1.94 -8.80
C PRO A 49 35.47 1.59 -9.51
N ASN A 50 34.36 2.04 -8.99
CA ASN A 50 33.07 1.98 -9.70
C ASN A 50 33.14 2.85 -10.97
N PRO A 51 32.32 2.58 -11.99
CA PRO A 51 32.26 3.40 -13.17
C PRO A 51 31.74 4.82 -12.89
N ILE A 52 32.02 5.74 -13.82
CA ILE A 52 31.48 7.09 -13.77
C ILE A 52 29.99 7.05 -14.12
N LEU A 53 29.15 7.58 -13.24
CA LEU A 53 27.71 7.65 -13.46
C LEU A 53 27.39 8.67 -14.57
N LYS A 54 26.77 8.24 -15.66
CA LYS A 54 26.38 9.11 -16.77
C LYS A 54 24.89 9.38 -16.80
N LYS A 55 24.06 8.37 -16.47
CA LYS A 55 22.60 8.46 -16.51
C LYS A 55 21.96 7.44 -15.57
N VAL A 56 20.82 7.80 -15.02
CA VAL A 56 19.93 6.87 -14.30
C VAL A 56 18.60 6.86 -15.04
N GLU A 57 18.10 5.68 -15.35
CA GLU A 57 16.85 5.45 -16.06
C GLU A 57 15.90 4.62 -15.18
N LEU A 58 14.60 4.96 -15.20
CA LEU A 58 13.58 4.13 -14.58
C LEU A 58 12.96 3.20 -15.62
N ASN A 59 12.98 1.91 -15.33
CA ASN A 59 12.18 0.93 -16.05
C ASN A 59 10.94 0.63 -15.19
N SER A 60 9.84 1.33 -15.46
CA SER A 60 8.55 1.13 -14.81
C SER A 60 7.45 0.96 -15.85
N THR A 61 6.42 0.18 -15.53
CA THR A 61 5.26 -0.01 -16.40
C THR A 61 4.39 1.25 -16.47
N ASN A 62 4.42 2.05 -15.42
CA ASN A 62 3.60 3.25 -15.28
C ASN A 62 4.47 4.41 -14.83
N SER A 63 4.55 5.47 -15.61
CA SER A 63 5.41 6.64 -15.36
C SER A 63 4.87 7.52 -14.20
N ILE A 64 4.77 6.96 -13.00
CA ILE A 64 4.31 7.67 -11.79
C ILE A 64 5.30 8.75 -11.38
N VAL A 65 6.60 8.43 -11.47
CA VAL A 65 7.69 9.38 -11.27
C VAL A 65 8.29 9.69 -12.62
N SER A 66 8.41 10.98 -12.96
CA SER A 66 8.95 11.41 -14.24
C SER A 66 10.47 11.23 -14.31
N ASP A 67 10.98 10.98 -15.52
CA ASP A 67 12.43 10.91 -15.77
C ASP A 67 13.14 12.21 -15.35
N GLN A 68 12.50 13.37 -15.55
CA GLN A 68 13.04 14.65 -15.10
C GLN A 68 13.25 14.71 -13.59
N TYR A 69 12.34 14.13 -12.78
CA TYR A 69 12.53 14.07 -11.33
C TYR A 69 13.72 13.18 -10.96
N VAL A 70 13.90 12.07 -11.67
CA VAL A 70 15.06 11.18 -11.47
C VAL A 70 16.35 11.91 -11.80
N ASP A 71 16.39 12.60 -12.94
CA ASP A 71 17.55 13.41 -13.34
C ASP A 71 17.86 14.51 -12.31
N ASP A 72 16.86 15.18 -11.77
CA ASP A 72 17.03 16.19 -10.71
C ASP A 72 17.62 15.60 -9.42
N VAL A 73 17.22 14.36 -9.06
CA VAL A 73 17.76 13.67 -7.89
C VAL A 73 19.24 13.30 -8.07
N PHE A 74 19.65 12.94 -9.30
CA PHE A 74 20.99 12.43 -9.60
C PHE A 74 21.92 13.44 -10.29
N LYS A 75 21.46 14.62 -10.72
CA LYS A 75 22.23 15.58 -11.52
C LYS A 75 23.60 15.93 -10.97
N ASN A 76 23.75 16.03 -9.64
CA ASN A 76 25.02 16.34 -8.98
C ASN A 76 26.02 15.17 -8.95
N TYR A 77 25.57 13.98 -9.32
CA TYR A 77 26.37 12.74 -9.34
C TYR A 77 26.79 12.34 -10.74
N TYR A 78 26.17 12.93 -11.78
CA TYR A 78 26.57 12.68 -13.16
C TYR A 78 27.96 13.21 -13.42
N GLY A 79 28.78 12.40 -14.12
CA GLY A 79 30.17 12.69 -14.40
C GLY A 79 31.15 12.39 -13.24
N THR A 80 30.67 11.87 -12.10
CA THR A 80 31.48 11.48 -10.96
C THR A 80 31.56 9.95 -10.81
N THR A 81 32.61 9.45 -10.13
CA THR A 81 32.68 8.02 -9.78
C THR A 81 31.50 7.67 -8.89
N LEU A 82 30.81 6.60 -9.21
CA LEU A 82 29.62 6.17 -8.46
C LEU A 82 29.98 5.70 -7.04
N ASN A 83 29.38 6.32 -6.04
CA ASN A 83 29.36 5.80 -4.68
C ASN A 83 28.07 5.05 -4.41
N LEU A 84 28.15 3.73 -4.12
CA LEU A 84 26.98 2.88 -3.93
C LEU A 84 26.12 3.29 -2.73
N ASN A 85 26.74 3.82 -1.65
CA ASN A 85 26.01 4.25 -0.46
C ASN A 85 25.17 5.51 -0.76
N GLU A 86 25.77 6.49 -1.43
CA GLU A 86 25.08 7.71 -1.84
C GLU A 86 23.99 7.41 -2.88
N PHE A 87 24.28 6.50 -3.80
CA PHE A 87 23.32 6.03 -4.79
C PHE A 87 22.10 5.39 -4.13
N GLN A 88 22.33 4.52 -3.14
CA GLN A 88 21.24 3.90 -2.36
C GLN A 88 20.40 4.95 -1.63
N ASN A 89 21.01 5.97 -1.04
CA ASN A 89 20.30 7.07 -0.38
C ASN A 89 19.41 7.84 -1.39
N LYS A 90 19.86 7.98 -2.65
CA LYS A 90 19.05 8.60 -3.70
C LYS A 90 17.90 7.72 -4.17
N ILE A 91 18.09 6.41 -4.24
CA ILE A 91 17.00 5.45 -4.48
C ILE A 91 15.92 5.58 -3.39
N GLU A 92 16.32 5.68 -2.11
CA GLU A 92 15.36 5.90 -1.02
C GLU A 92 14.61 7.23 -1.16
N THR A 93 15.23 8.27 -1.74
CA THR A 93 14.53 9.53 -2.05
C THR A 93 13.44 9.33 -3.10
N ILE A 94 13.72 8.57 -4.15
CA ILE A 94 12.73 8.23 -5.18
C ILE A 94 11.60 7.37 -4.57
N LYS A 95 11.95 6.38 -3.76
CA LYS A 95 10.97 5.53 -3.06
C LYS A 95 10.04 6.35 -2.17
N LYS A 96 10.57 7.31 -1.39
CA LYS A 96 9.75 8.24 -0.60
C LYS A 96 8.80 9.07 -1.47
N ARG A 97 9.18 9.42 -2.68
CA ARG A 97 8.27 10.08 -3.63
C ARG A 97 7.11 9.18 -4.01
N TYR A 98 7.36 7.90 -4.35
CA TYR A 98 6.30 6.92 -4.60
C TYR A 98 5.36 6.79 -3.39
N GLU A 99 5.93 6.65 -2.19
CA GLU A 99 5.16 6.55 -0.94
C GLU A 99 4.31 7.81 -0.68
N SER A 100 4.86 9.00 -0.92
CA SER A 100 4.15 10.27 -0.74
C SER A 100 2.99 10.44 -1.70
N GLU A 101 3.04 9.83 -2.87
CA GLU A 101 1.92 9.77 -3.83
C GLU A 101 0.92 8.64 -3.53
N GLY A 102 1.20 7.83 -2.50
CA GLY A 102 0.33 6.74 -2.06
C GLY A 102 0.74 5.34 -2.56
N TYR A 103 1.79 5.21 -3.36
CA TYR A 103 2.26 3.95 -3.92
C TYR A 103 3.20 3.21 -2.96
N SER A 104 2.71 2.87 -1.78
CA SER A 104 3.50 2.32 -0.67
C SER A 104 4.03 0.90 -0.91
N LEU A 105 3.57 0.21 -1.95
CA LEU A 105 4.05 -1.12 -2.35
C LEU A 105 5.10 -1.06 -3.47
N ALA A 106 5.47 0.12 -3.95
CA ALA A 106 6.50 0.28 -4.96
C ALA A 106 7.86 -0.20 -4.43
N ARG A 107 8.50 -1.06 -5.20
CA ARG A 107 9.85 -1.58 -4.94
C ARG A 107 10.77 -1.15 -6.07
N ILE A 108 11.88 -0.53 -5.70
CA ILE A 108 12.90 -0.08 -6.66
C ILE A 108 14.12 -0.97 -6.47
N LYS A 109 14.53 -1.66 -7.54
CA LYS A 109 15.73 -2.48 -7.56
C LYS A 109 16.73 -1.90 -8.56
N GLY A 110 17.96 -1.70 -8.11
CA GLY A 110 19.08 -1.43 -9.01
C GLY A 110 19.51 -2.70 -9.74
N PRO A 111 20.36 -2.58 -10.77
CA PRO A 111 20.95 -3.72 -11.43
C PRO A 111 21.94 -4.44 -10.52
N ASP A 112 22.08 -5.76 -10.68
CA ASP A 112 23.06 -6.56 -9.93
C ASP A 112 24.50 -6.15 -10.25
N ARG A 113 24.75 -5.61 -11.43
CA ARG A 113 26.02 -5.07 -11.88
C ARG A 113 25.80 -3.79 -12.67
N ILE A 114 26.65 -2.80 -12.39
CA ILE A 114 26.68 -1.56 -13.15
C ILE A 114 27.57 -1.76 -14.35
N ASN A 115 27.05 -1.46 -15.54
CA ASN A 115 27.82 -1.64 -16.75
C ASN A 115 28.88 -0.51 -16.89
N GLU A 116 29.96 -0.79 -17.64
CA GLU A 116 31.06 0.15 -17.85
C GLU A 116 30.65 1.44 -18.56
N ASN A 117 29.48 1.44 -19.20
CA ASN A 117 28.95 2.63 -19.88
C ASN A 117 28.45 3.70 -18.91
N GLY A 118 28.32 3.38 -17.61
CA GLY A 118 27.89 4.33 -16.58
C GLY A 118 26.39 4.66 -16.62
N ILE A 119 25.57 3.88 -17.34
CA ILE A 119 24.12 3.99 -17.35
C ILE A 119 23.56 2.97 -16.35
N VAL A 120 22.74 3.43 -15.42
CA VAL A 120 22.10 2.59 -14.41
C VAL A 120 20.61 2.56 -14.62
N THR A 121 20.05 1.38 -14.90
CA THR A 121 18.61 1.18 -15.02
C THR A 121 18.05 0.68 -13.70
N LEU A 122 17.13 1.43 -13.12
CA LEU A 122 16.40 1.06 -11.92
C LEU A 122 15.07 0.40 -12.33
N ASN A 123 14.87 -0.84 -11.92
CA ASN A 123 13.62 -1.55 -12.17
C ASN A 123 12.63 -1.24 -11.04
N VAL A 124 11.49 -0.67 -11.40
CA VAL A 124 10.40 -0.37 -10.46
C VAL A 124 9.30 -1.40 -10.63
N THR A 125 8.96 -2.06 -9.55
CA THR A 125 7.80 -2.95 -9.46
C THR A 125 6.77 -2.27 -8.56
N GLU A 126 5.72 -1.77 -9.18
CA GLU A 126 4.58 -1.20 -8.49
C GLU A 126 3.66 -2.35 -8.08
N GLY A 127 3.26 -2.43 -6.82
CA GLY A 127 2.34 -3.49 -6.38
C GLY A 127 1.00 -3.38 -7.14
N VAL A 128 0.62 -4.43 -7.86
CA VAL A 128 -0.66 -4.49 -8.59
C VAL A 128 -1.69 -5.21 -7.75
N VAL A 129 -2.92 -4.68 -7.68
CA VAL A 129 -4.05 -5.34 -7.02
C VAL A 129 -4.48 -6.54 -7.86
N SER A 130 -4.39 -7.74 -7.29
CA SER A 130 -4.86 -8.96 -7.95
C SER A 130 -6.35 -9.13 -7.80
N ASP A 131 -6.84 -8.94 -6.58
CA ASP A 131 -8.27 -9.09 -6.24
C ASP A 131 -8.65 -8.23 -5.03
N VAL A 132 -9.94 -7.96 -4.88
CA VAL A 132 -10.54 -7.32 -3.70
C VAL A 132 -11.58 -8.27 -3.14
N GLN A 133 -11.26 -8.91 -2.02
CA GLN A 133 -12.09 -9.90 -1.36
C GLN A 133 -12.85 -9.29 -0.19
N LEU A 134 -14.15 -9.48 -0.19
CA LEU A 134 -15.06 -9.02 0.86
C LEU A 134 -15.25 -10.14 1.87
N ARG A 135 -15.04 -9.84 3.14
CA ARG A 135 -15.27 -10.77 4.25
C ARG A 135 -16.20 -10.11 5.25
N PHE A 136 -17.36 -10.70 5.46
CA PHE A 136 -18.34 -10.19 6.42
C PHE A 136 -18.05 -10.77 7.80
N LEU A 137 -17.92 -9.89 8.80
CA LEU A 137 -17.68 -10.28 10.18
C LEU A 137 -19.01 -10.38 10.94
N GLY A 138 -19.11 -11.41 11.79
CA GLY A 138 -20.16 -11.51 12.75
C GLY A 138 -19.91 -10.63 13.99
N THR A 139 -20.86 -10.63 14.91
CA THR A 139 -20.72 -9.95 16.22
C THR A 139 -19.61 -10.55 17.09
N ASP A 140 -19.18 -11.76 16.77
CA ASP A 140 -18.06 -12.49 17.36
C ASP A 140 -16.71 -12.09 16.73
N GLY A 141 -16.72 -11.30 15.63
CA GLY A 141 -15.54 -10.91 14.87
C GLY A 141 -15.05 -11.97 13.89
N GLU A 142 -15.75 -13.10 13.77
CA GLU A 142 -15.40 -14.19 12.86
C GLU A 142 -15.98 -13.96 11.47
N SER A 143 -15.18 -14.26 10.43
CA SER A 143 -15.59 -14.14 9.02
C SER A 143 -16.19 -15.44 8.45
N SER A 144 -16.25 -16.50 9.25
CA SER A 144 -16.77 -17.82 8.86
C SER A 144 -17.74 -18.36 9.89
N ILE A 145 -18.62 -19.26 9.45
CA ILE A 145 -19.51 -20.07 10.29
C ILE A 145 -19.33 -21.51 9.85
N ASP A 146 -18.93 -22.39 10.75
CA ASP A 146 -18.69 -23.83 10.47
C ASP A 146 -17.73 -24.06 9.28
N GLY A 147 -16.75 -23.18 9.11
CA GLY A 147 -15.77 -23.23 8.01
C GLY A 147 -16.24 -22.59 6.69
N GLU A 148 -17.50 -22.18 6.57
CA GLU A 148 -18.02 -21.48 5.41
C GLU A 148 -17.96 -19.96 5.57
N PRO A 149 -17.61 -19.19 4.52
CA PRO A 149 -17.59 -17.73 4.59
C PRO A 149 -18.96 -17.15 4.96
N ARG A 150 -18.98 -16.19 5.88
CA ARG A 150 -20.23 -15.47 6.21
C ARG A 150 -20.74 -14.68 5.02
N LYS A 151 -22.05 -14.75 4.79
CA LYS A 151 -22.74 -13.92 3.79
C LYS A 151 -23.28 -12.67 4.48
N GLY A 152 -22.94 -11.51 3.92
CA GLY A 152 -23.53 -10.25 4.33
C GLY A 152 -24.96 -10.07 3.87
N LYS A 153 -25.69 -9.16 4.50
CA LYS A 153 -26.98 -8.67 4.01
C LYS A 153 -26.78 -7.81 2.75
N THR A 154 -25.77 -6.95 2.78
CA THR A 154 -25.40 -6.06 1.68
C THR A 154 -24.83 -6.87 0.52
N LYS A 155 -25.33 -6.59 -0.68
CA LYS A 155 -24.86 -7.25 -1.89
C LYS A 155 -23.45 -6.76 -2.27
N ASP A 156 -22.59 -7.66 -2.74
CA ASP A 156 -21.20 -7.37 -3.09
C ASP A 156 -21.07 -6.21 -4.08
N TRP A 157 -21.96 -6.13 -5.06
CA TRP A 157 -21.92 -5.06 -6.06
C TRP A 157 -22.17 -3.68 -5.47
N VAL A 158 -22.94 -3.57 -4.38
CA VAL A 158 -23.17 -2.31 -3.65
C VAL A 158 -21.88 -1.82 -3.04
N ILE A 159 -21.08 -2.73 -2.49
CA ILE A 159 -19.78 -2.41 -1.91
C ILE A 159 -18.79 -2.07 -3.01
N LYS A 160 -18.71 -2.94 -4.04
CA LYS A 160 -17.75 -2.79 -5.14
C LYS A 160 -17.92 -1.52 -5.94
N ARG A 161 -19.15 -1.00 -6.09
CA ARG A 161 -19.38 0.29 -6.79
C ARG A 161 -18.76 1.49 -6.07
N GLU A 162 -18.62 1.40 -4.74
CA GLU A 162 -18.00 2.46 -3.93
C GLU A 162 -16.46 2.41 -3.98
N LEU A 163 -15.88 1.33 -4.50
CA LEU A 163 -14.44 1.16 -4.58
C LEU A 163 -13.89 1.68 -5.91
N LYS A 164 -12.93 2.58 -5.84
CA LYS A 164 -12.07 2.95 -6.98
C LYS A 164 -10.89 1.99 -7.13
N THR A 165 -10.49 1.37 -6.03
CA THR A 165 -9.47 0.31 -6.03
C THR A 165 -10.06 -0.95 -6.66
N GLN A 166 -9.57 -1.34 -7.84
CA GLN A 166 -10.10 -2.47 -8.60
C GLN A 166 -8.99 -3.47 -8.95
N PRO A 167 -9.33 -4.75 -9.18
CA PRO A 167 -8.39 -5.72 -9.71
C PRO A 167 -7.72 -5.22 -10.99
N GLY A 168 -6.39 -5.42 -11.09
CA GLY A 168 -5.57 -4.94 -12.19
C GLY A 168 -5.04 -3.51 -12.04
N SER A 169 -5.56 -2.72 -11.11
CA SER A 169 -5.02 -1.38 -10.82
C SER A 169 -3.74 -1.45 -9.98
N ILE A 170 -2.92 -0.40 -10.06
CA ILE A 170 -1.79 -0.24 -9.16
C ILE A 170 -2.33 0.09 -7.77
N PHE A 171 -1.79 -0.58 -6.76
CA PHE A 171 -2.14 -0.31 -5.38
C PHE A 171 -1.78 1.13 -4.99
N ASN A 172 -2.76 1.88 -4.53
CA ASN A 172 -2.56 3.21 -3.98
C ASN A 172 -3.29 3.35 -2.64
N ARG A 173 -2.51 3.56 -1.58
CA ARG A 173 -3.03 3.68 -0.22
C ARG A 173 -4.01 4.84 -0.05
N LYS A 174 -3.77 5.99 -0.68
CA LYS A 174 -4.65 7.16 -0.59
C LYS A 174 -6.02 6.90 -1.23
N ILE A 175 -6.02 6.17 -2.36
CA ILE A 175 -7.27 5.76 -3.03
C ILE A 175 -8.03 4.79 -2.14
N LEU A 176 -7.34 3.78 -1.59
CA LEU A 176 -7.96 2.80 -0.69
C LEU A 176 -8.54 3.44 0.57
N GLU A 177 -7.81 4.38 1.19
CA GLU A 177 -8.32 5.15 2.33
C GLU A 177 -9.57 5.98 1.97
N ALA A 178 -9.61 6.53 0.75
CA ALA A 178 -10.79 7.22 0.25
C ALA A 178 -11.96 6.27 -0.02
N ASP A 179 -11.67 5.04 -0.48
CA ASP A 179 -12.66 3.98 -0.65
C ASP A 179 -13.30 3.60 0.68
N ILE A 180 -12.49 3.40 1.72
CA ILE A 180 -12.96 3.10 3.07
C ILE A 180 -13.85 4.23 3.59
N ARG A 181 -13.45 5.50 3.42
CA ARG A 181 -14.29 6.64 3.81
C ARG A 181 -15.62 6.66 3.08
N ARG A 182 -15.68 6.27 1.79
CA ARG A 182 -16.94 6.16 1.04
C ARG A 182 -17.82 5.05 1.62
N LEU A 183 -17.25 3.90 1.94
CA LEU A 183 -18.00 2.81 2.58
C LEU A 183 -18.59 3.25 3.91
N TYR A 184 -17.86 3.95 4.77
CA TYR A 184 -18.40 4.50 6.01
C TYR A 184 -19.51 5.53 5.74
N ALA A 185 -19.37 6.36 4.71
CA ALA A 185 -20.37 7.37 4.36
C ALA A 185 -21.72 6.76 3.93
N THR A 186 -21.75 5.49 3.51
CA THR A 186 -23.00 4.79 3.21
C THR A 186 -23.84 4.47 4.45
N SER A 187 -23.24 4.53 5.65
CA SER A 187 -23.87 4.13 6.92
C SER A 187 -24.39 2.68 6.92
N LEU A 188 -23.79 1.82 6.11
CA LEU A 188 -24.12 0.38 6.06
C LEU A 188 -23.21 -0.47 6.95
N PHE A 189 -22.09 0.09 7.38
CA PHE A 189 -21.05 -0.61 8.11
C PHE A 189 -20.67 0.13 9.39
N ASP A 190 -20.60 -0.61 10.50
CA ASP A 190 -20.07 -0.12 11.77
C ASP A 190 -18.54 -0.08 11.76
N ASP A 191 -17.92 -1.06 11.08
CA ASP A 191 -16.47 -1.14 10.96
C ASP A 191 -16.05 -1.71 9.59
N VAL A 192 -14.94 -1.15 9.06
CA VAL A 192 -14.30 -1.59 7.80
C VAL A 192 -12.81 -1.69 8.03
N LYS A 193 -12.31 -2.90 8.17
CA LYS A 193 -10.86 -3.17 8.29
C LYS A 193 -10.29 -3.63 6.97
N VAL A 194 -9.04 -3.26 6.74
CA VAL A 194 -8.30 -3.66 5.54
C VAL A 194 -7.06 -4.42 5.93
N SER A 195 -6.84 -5.53 5.25
CA SER A 195 -5.57 -6.25 5.29
C SER A 195 -5.09 -6.58 3.88
N LEU A 196 -3.78 -6.70 3.73
CA LEU A 196 -3.14 -7.03 2.46
C LEU A 196 -2.50 -8.41 2.57
N GLY A 197 -2.73 -9.25 1.58
CA GLY A 197 -2.08 -10.55 1.47
C GLY A 197 -1.38 -10.71 0.11
N PRO A 198 -0.36 -11.58 0.04
CA PRO A 198 0.29 -11.90 -1.22
C PRO A 198 -0.65 -12.73 -2.10
N ASP A 199 -0.59 -12.51 -3.41
CA ASP A 199 -1.20 -13.44 -4.36
C ASP A 199 -0.23 -14.60 -4.61
N SER A 200 -0.60 -15.80 -4.15
CA SER A 200 0.24 -17.00 -4.30
C SER A 200 0.42 -17.41 -5.76
N SER A 201 -0.51 -17.04 -6.64
CA SER A 201 -0.48 -17.38 -8.07
C SER A 201 0.34 -16.39 -8.89
N ASN A 202 0.50 -15.14 -8.39
CA ASN A 202 1.16 -14.06 -9.12
C ASN A 202 2.11 -13.29 -8.21
N PRO A 203 3.40 -13.65 -8.18
CA PRO A 203 4.41 -12.94 -7.39
C PRO A 203 4.46 -11.44 -7.73
N GLY A 204 4.45 -10.59 -6.71
CA GLY A 204 4.45 -9.13 -6.86
C GLY A 204 3.07 -8.48 -6.95
N ARG A 205 1.99 -9.29 -6.94
CA ARG A 205 0.61 -8.81 -6.81
C ARG A 205 0.11 -8.98 -5.38
N VAL A 206 -0.91 -8.19 -5.03
CA VAL A 206 -1.52 -8.20 -3.70
C VAL A 206 -3.02 -8.40 -3.78
N ILE A 207 -3.55 -9.16 -2.83
CA ILE A 207 -4.98 -9.29 -2.59
C ILE A 207 -5.34 -8.35 -1.45
N ILE A 208 -6.40 -7.57 -1.64
CA ILE A 208 -6.95 -6.70 -0.61
C ILE A 208 -8.12 -7.43 0.04
N PHE A 209 -8.06 -7.62 1.34
CA PHE A 209 -9.18 -8.15 2.12
C PHE A 209 -9.88 -6.99 2.81
N LEU A 210 -11.18 -6.86 2.61
CA LEU A 210 -12.05 -5.93 3.29
C LEU A 210 -12.90 -6.69 4.30
N ASP A 211 -12.61 -6.52 5.57
CA ASP A 211 -13.36 -7.07 6.68
C ASP A 211 -14.46 -6.08 7.07
N LEU A 212 -15.71 -6.49 6.88
CA LEU A 212 -16.88 -5.64 6.93
C LEU A 212 -17.80 -6.06 8.08
N SER A 213 -18.00 -5.18 9.04
CA SER A 213 -19.01 -5.34 10.11
C SER A 213 -20.25 -4.55 9.73
N GLU A 214 -21.35 -5.23 9.40
CA GLU A 214 -22.59 -4.57 8.96
C GLU A 214 -23.32 -3.92 10.13
N GLN A 215 -23.81 -2.70 9.90
CA GLN A 215 -24.63 -1.95 10.84
C GLN A 215 -26.08 -2.43 10.81
N ARG A 216 -26.81 -2.20 11.89
CA ARG A 216 -28.26 -2.35 11.90
C ARG A 216 -28.90 -1.18 11.18
N THR A 217 -29.55 -1.45 10.04
CA THR A 217 -30.08 -0.46 9.12
C THR A 217 -31.59 -0.25 9.28
N GLY A 218 -32.26 -1.14 10.00
CA GLY A 218 -33.71 -1.08 10.27
C GLY A 218 -34.06 -0.44 11.61
N SER A 219 -35.08 0.41 11.62
CA SER A 219 -35.67 0.96 12.84
C SER A 219 -37.19 0.91 12.79
N LEU A 220 -37.80 0.66 13.94
CA LEU A 220 -39.26 0.67 14.14
C LEU A 220 -39.56 1.71 15.22
N THR A 221 -40.48 2.63 14.91
CA THR A 221 -40.94 3.67 15.82
C THR A 221 -42.46 3.58 15.97
N GLY A 222 -42.93 3.84 17.17
CA GLY A 222 -44.35 3.90 17.48
C GLY A 222 -44.64 5.07 18.38
N GLY A 223 -45.81 5.70 18.21
CA GLY A 223 -46.18 6.85 19.02
C GLY A 223 -47.71 7.00 19.13
N LEU A 224 -48.15 7.66 20.18
CA LEU A 224 -49.51 8.11 20.38
C LEU A 224 -49.51 9.63 20.52
N GLY A 225 -50.48 10.30 19.95
CA GLY A 225 -50.57 11.76 20.03
C GLY A 225 -51.97 12.27 19.84
N TYR A 226 -52.13 13.57 19.98
CA TYR A 226 -53.35 14.30 19.70
C TYR A 226 -53.07 15.48 18.77
N SER A 227 -53.90 15.70 17.79
CA SER A 227 -53.87 16.88 16.95
C SER A 227 -55.28 17.38 16.66
N ASN A 228 -55.45 18.68 16.41
CA ASN A 228 -56.75 19.24 16.06
C ASN A 228 -57.33 18.71 14.73
N SER A 229 -56.47 18.23 13.81
CA SER A 229 -56.86 17.73 12.50
C SER A 229 -57.13 16.22 12.48
N SER A 230 -56.52 15.44 13.36
CA SER A 230 -56.61 13.98 13.37
C SER A 230 -57.27 13.41 14.61
N GLY A 231 -57.61 14.27 15.62
CA GLY A 231 -58.04 13.80 16.93
C GLY A 231 -56.93 13.07 17.66
N ILE A 232 -57.28 12.04 18.38
CA ILE A 232 -56.28 11.09 18.98
C ILE A 232 -55.80 10.22 17.83
N PHE A 233 -54.45 10.09 17.72
CA PHE A 233 -53.85 9.25 16.68
C PHE A 233 -52.76 8.34 17.25
N ALA A 234 -52.60 7.21 16.59
CA ALA A 234 -51.49 6.29 16.75
C ALA A 234 -50.61 6.32 15.48
N SER A 235 -49.31 6.40 15.64
CA SER A 235 -48.35 6.37 14.54
C SER A 235 -47.46 5.14 14.62
N LEU A 236 -47.15 4.56 13.47
CA LEU A 236 -46.17 3.49 13.31
C LEU A 236 -45.22 3.84 12.15
N GLY A 237 -43.94 3.91 12.42
CA GLY A 237 -42.91 4.17 11.42
C GLY A 237 -41.94 2.98 11.31
N LEU A 238 -41.72 2.54 10.07
CA LEU A 238 -40.68 1.57 9.73
C LEU A 238 -39.71 2.23 8.78
N GLN A 239 -38.43 2.23 9.14
CA GLN A 239 -37.36 2.70 8.25
C GLN A 239 -36.33 1.60 8.06
N GLU A 240 -35.91 1.39 6.81
CA GLU A 240 -34.83 0.48 6.45
C GLU A 240 -33.94 1.17 5.40
N THR A 241 -32.65 1.33 5.70
CA THR A 241 -31.71 2.01 4.80
C THR A 241 -30.93 1.06 3.90
N ASN A 242 -31.11 -0.24 4.09
CA ASN A 242 -30.49 -1.29 3.26
C ASN A 242 -31.50 -2.35 2.83
N ALA A 243 -32.66 -1.90 2.31
CA ALA A 243 -33.71 -2.82 1.88
C ALA A 243 -33.18 -3.80 0.83
N LEU A 244 -33.40 -5.09 1.06
CA LEU A 244 -32.93 -6.21 0.24
C LEU A 244 -31.41 -6.26 0.03
N GLY A 245 -30.63 -5.57 0.87
CA GLY A 245 -29.16 -5.47 0.76
C GLY A 245 -28.68 -4.62 -0.42
N ARG A 246 -29.53 -3.73 -0.94
CA ARG A 246 -29.25 -2.92 -2.14
C ARG A 246 -28.92 -1.45 -1.84
N ALA A 247 -28.74 -1.11 -0.55
CA ALA A 247 -28.64 0.27 -0.09
C ALA A 247 -29.84 1.14 -0.49
N TRP A 248 -31.02 0.53 -0.59
CA TRP A 248 -32.26 1.28 -0.81
C TRP A 248 -32.81 1.76 0.51
N SER A 249 -33.09 3.05 0.61
CA SER A 249 -33.77 3.62 1.77
C SER A 249 -35.28 3.51 1.59
N THR A 250 -35.92 2.75 2.47
CA THR A 250 -37.38 2.56 2.50
C THR A 250 -37.90 3.17 3.81
N ASN A 251 -38.96 3.95 3.71
CA ASN A 251 -39.64 4.54 4.84
C ASN A 251 -41.14 4.34 4.70
N LEU A 252 -41.74 3.65 5.66
CA LEU A 252 -43.17 3.45 5.77
C LEU A 252 -43.69 4.12 7.03
N ASN A 253 -44.59 5.10 6.89
CA ASN A 253 -45.27 5.76 8.01
C ASN A 253 -46.77 5.52 7.89
N LEU A 254 -47.34 4.98 8.95
CA LEU A 254 -48.76 4.74 9.11
C LEU A 254 -49.25 5.61 10.27
N ASN A 255 -50.28 6.44 10.02
CA ASN A 255 -50.92 7.21 11.08
C ASN A 255 -52.42 6.89 11.06
N PHE A 256 -52.92 6.39 12.18
CA PHE A 256 -54.28 6.05 12.41
C PHE A 256 -54.88 7.07 13.38
N GLY A 257 -55.60 8.05 12.90
CA GLY A 257 -56.28 9.07 13.69
C GLY A 257 -57.78 8.87 13.69
N GLU A 258 -58.44 9.49 14.70
CA GLU A 258 -59.89 9.45 14.87
C GLU A 258 -60.64 9.99 13.66
N TYR A 259 -60.07 11.04 13.00
CA TYR A 259 -60.71 11.69 11.84
C TYR A 259 -60.02 11.39 10.51
N SER A 260 -58.79 10.87 10.55
CA SER A 260 -58.06 10.59 9.30
C SER A 260 -57.03 9.48 9.49
N THR A 261 -56.88 8.67 8.45
CA THR A 261 -55.81 7.67 8.36
C THR A 261 -54.89 8.01 7.20
N THR A 262 -53.58 8.05 7.41
CA THR A 262 -52.60 8.33 6.36
C THR A 262 -51.57 7.22 6.25
N TYR A 263 -51.22 6.90 5.00
CA TYR A 263 -50.18 5.92 4.66
C TYR A 263 -49.15 6.63 3.80
N ASN A 264 -47.92 6.62 4.25
CA ASN A 264 -46.80 7.19 3.49
C ASN A 264 -45.74 6.10 3.28
N LEU A 265 -45.48 5.78 2.01
CA LEU A 265 -44.42 4.88 1.60
C LEU A 265 -43.43 5.62 0.71
N SER A 266 -42.19 5.66 1.07
CA SER A 266 -41.12 6.21 0.29
C SER A 266 -40.05 5.14 0.05
N LEU A 267 -39.54 5.07 -1.16
CA LEU A 267 -38.39 4.23 -1.55
C LEU A 267 -37.44 5.10 -2.35
N ILE A 268 -36.23 5.23 -1.84
CA ILE A 268 -35.16 6.04 -2.45
C ILE A 268 -34.02 5.09 -2.80
N HIS A 269 -33.63 5.13 -4.05
CA HIS A 269 -32.42 4.46 -4.54
C HIS A 269 -31.26 5.47 -4.48
N ILE A 270 -30.23 5.16 -3.72
CA ILE A 270 -29.01 5.97 -3.57
C ILE A 270 -27.90 5.41 -4.46
#